data_7069dad335308b56dac9ad075223e09e
#
_entry.id   7069dad335308b56dac9ad075223e09e
#
_cell.length_a   1.000
_cell.length_b   1.000
_cell.length_c   1.000
_cell.angle_alpha   90.00
_cell.angle_beta   90.00
_cell.angle_gamma   90.00
#
_symmetry.space_group_name_H-M   'P 1'
#
loop_
_entity.id
_entity.type
_entity.pdbx_description
1 polymer ?
#
loop_
_entity_poly.entity_id
_entity_poly.type
_entity_poly.pdbx_seq_one_letter_code
_entity_poly.pdbx_strand_id
1 'polypeptide(L)'
;MSAVHSVVDSPIGELTLVGQDGVLSGVYFPGHRHRPDQQSFGIRDDAAFASAARQLAEYFAGDRQSFQLDLSPRANSFQRKVWALLTEIPYGQTRTYGQLADALGDPGLARAVGAANGQNPLSIVVPCHRVVGSTGRLTGYAGGLQRKAFLLDLETPADARSARLF
;
A
#
# COMPACT_ATOMS: atom_id res chain seq x y z
N MET A 1 4.31 -10.13 23.88
CA MET A 1 3.18 -9.31 23.54
C MET A 1 2.59 -9.74 22.22
N SER A 2 1.27 -9.70 22.13
CA SER A 2 0.57 -10.31 20.99
C SER A 2 0.08 -9.24 20.02
N ALA A 3 -0.04 -9.62 18.76
CA ALA A 3 -0.68 -8.77 17.77
C ALA A 3 -2.15 -8.54 18.11
N VAL A 4 -2.68 -7.41 17.69
CA VAL A 4 -4.11 -7.12 17.70
C VAL A 4 -4.49 -6.60 16.31
N HIS A 5 -5.78 -6.60 16.00
CA HIS A 5 -6.24 -6.03 14.74
C HIS A 5 -7.50 -5.22 14.93
N SER A 6 -7.70 -4.27 14.04
CA SER A 6 -8.95 -3.54 13.91
C SER A 6 -9.48 -3.67 12.48
N VAL A 7 -10.77 -3.42 12.31
CA VAL A 7 -11.42 -3.47 11.00
C VAL A 7 -12.04 -2.12 10.74
N VAL A 8 -11.75 -1.53 9.59
CA VAL A 8 -12.31 -0.24 9.19
C VAL A 8 -12.90 -0.34 7.80
N ASP A 9 -14.01 0.35 7.57
CA ASP A 9 -14.62 0.41 6.25
C ASP A 9 -13.86 1.36 5.34
N SER A 10 -13.91 1.07 4.05
CA SER A 10 -13.38 1.96 3.03
C SER A 10 -14.22 1.85 1.76
N PRO A 11 -14.05 2.81 0.81
CA PRO A 11 -14.75 2.73 -0.48
C PRO A 11 -14.43 1.47 -1.29
N ILE A 12 -13.34 0.79 -0.98
CA ILE A 12 -12.88 -0.40 -1.71
C ILE A 12 -12.88 -1.66 -0.85
N GLY A 13 -13.66 -1.65 0.22
CA GLY A 13 -13.87 -2.81 1.08
C GLY A 13 -13.33 -2.61 2.49
N GLU A 14 -13.56 -3.60 3.33
CA GLU A 14 -13.06 -3.56 4.70
C GLU A 14 -11.55 -3.70 4.73
N LEU A 15 -10.90 -2.84 5.50
CA LEU A 15 -9.45 -2.94 5.73
C LEU A 15 -9.22 -3.54 7.09
N THR A 16 -8.31 -4.52 7.16
CA THR A 16 -7.84 -5.08 8.42
C THR A 16 -6.48 -4.48 8.74
N LEU A 17 -6.43 -3.74 9.86
CA LEU A 17 -5.21 -3.12 10.36
C LEU A 17 -4.63 -4.03 11.43
N VAL A 18 -3.38 -4.43 11.27
CA VAL A 18 -2.72 -5.36 12.19
C VAL A 18 -1.48 -4.70 12.77
N GLY A 19 -1.23 -4.95 14.03
CA GLY A 19 -0.02 -4.43 14.67
C GLY A 19 0.03 -4.76 16.13
N GLN A 20 0.88 -4.01 16.85
CA GLN A 20 1.14 -4.23 18.27
C GLN A 20 1.57 -2.91 18.90
N ASP A 21 1.00 -2.59 20.04
CA ASP A 21 1.35 -1.38 20.80
C ASP A 21 1.25 -0.09 19.95
N GLY A 22 0.24 -0.01 19.10
CA GLY A 22 0.01 1.15 18.23
C GLY A 22 0.87 1.21 16.97
N VAL A 23 1.76 0.24 16.78
CA VAL A 23 2.67 0.18 15.61
C VAL A 23 2.08 -0.78 14.59
N LEU A 24 1.85 -0.31 13.36
CA LEU A 24 1.27 -1.13 12.29
C LEU A 24 2.30 -2.05 11.65
N SER A 25 1.91 -3.30 11.43
CA SER A 25 2.67 -4.26 10.63
C SER A 25 1.93 -4.70 9.39
N GLY A 26 0.65 -4.40 9.24
CA GLY A 26 -0.12 -4.77 8.07
C GLY A 26 -1.40 -3.96 7.89
N VAL A 27 -1.78 -3.79 6.63
CA VAL A 27 -3.06 -3.24 6.19
C VAL A 27 -3.51 -4.13 5.04
N TYR A 28 -4.56 -4.90 5.24
CA TYR A 28 -4.98 -5.93 4.29
C TYR A 28 -6.40 -5.73 3.81
N PHE A 29 -6.63 -6.01 2.53
CA PHE A 29 -7.96 -6.12 1.93
C PHE A 29 -8.53 -7.52 2.11
N PRO A 30 -9.86 -7.70 1.99
CA PRO A 30 -10.42 -9.03 1.82
C PRO A 30 -9.86 -9.67 0.54
N GLY A 31 -9.47 -10.94 0.60
CA GLY A 31 -8.90 -11.62 -0.56
C GLY A 31 -7.51 -11.13 -0.98
N HIS A 32 -6.85 -10.37 -0.15
CA HIS A 32 -5.52 -9.83 -0.39
C HIS A 32 -4.53 -10.96 -0.67
N ARG A 33 -3.76 -10.86 -1.76
CA ARG A 33 -2.72 -11.83 -2.07
C ARG A 33 -1.64 -11.79 -0.99
N HIS A 34 -1.16 -12.96 -0.58
CA HIS A 34 -0.19 -13.10 0.52
C HIS A 34 -0.73 -12.63 1.88
N ARG A 35 -2.06 -12.59 2.04
CA ARG A 35 -2.67 -12.24 3.32
C ARG A 35 -2.37 -13.34 4.34
N PRO A 36 -1.79 -12.99 5.50
CA PRO A 36 -1.57 -13.97 6.57
C PRO A 36 -2.88 -14.56 7.09
N ASP A 37 -2.80 -15.70 7.79
CA ASP A 37 -3.97 -16.30 8.40
C ASP A 37 -4.61 -15.37 9.42
N GLN A 38 -5.93 -15.35 9.44
CA GLN A 38 -6.70 -14.49 10.34
C GLN A 38 -6.29 -14.68 11.81
N GLN A 39 -5.95 -15.89 12.19
CA GLN A 39 -5.53 -16.20 13.57
C GLN A 39 -4.26 -15.47 13.97
N SER A 40 -3.37 -15.17 13.02
CA SER A 40 -2.13 -14.45 13.30
C SER A 40 -2.36 -12.98 13.65
N PHE A 41 -3.56 -12.45 13.38
CA PHE A 41 -3.88 -11.05 13.64
C PHE A 41 -4.23 -10.78 15.11
N GLY A 42 -4.41 -11.83 15.90
CA GLY A 42 -4.70 -11.70 17.32
C GLY A 42 -6.13 -11.22 17.60
N ILE A 43 -6.34 -10.67 18.75
CA ILE A 43 -7.65 -10.22 19.21
C ILE A 43 -8.08 -8.98 18.42
N ARG A 44 -9.36 -8.91 18.07
CA ARG A 44 -9.93 -7.72 17.47
C ARG A 44 -10.13 -6.62 18.51
N ASP A 45 -9.61 -5.44 18.22
CA ASP A 45 -9.74 -4.25 19.05
C ASP A 45 -9.84 -3.04 18.11
N ASP A 46 -11.05 -2.61 17.82
CA ASP A 46 -11.27 -1.55 16.82
C ASP A 46 -10.80 -0.17 17.29
N ALA A 47 -10.39 -0.04 18.55
CA ALA A 47 -9.77 1.18 19.06
C ALA A 47 -8.23 1.18 18.99
N ALA A 48 -7.63 0.05 18.62
CA ALA A 48 -6.17 -0.14 18.71
C ALA A 48 -5.37 0.78 17.79
N PHE A 49 -5.93 1.14 16.63
CA PHE A 49 -5.23 1.93 15.61
C PHE A 49 -6.07 3.12 15.19
N ALA A 50 -6.53 3.91 16.17
CA ALA A 50 -7.41 5.04 15.93
C ALA A 50 -6.79 6.10 14.99
N SER A 51 -5.50 6.38 15.15
CA SER A 51 -4.80 7.34 14.29
C SER A 51 -4.73 6.84 12.85
N ALA A 52 -4.42 5.57 12.65
CA ALA A 52 -4.37 4.97 11.32
C ALA A 52 -5.76 4.98 10.67
N ALA A 53 -6.80 4.61 11.41
CA ALA A 53 -8.16 4.62 10.91
C ALA A 53 -8.58 6.02 10.48
N ARG A 54 -8.28 7.05 11.28
CA ARG A 54 -8.57 8.44 10.96
C ARG A 54 -7.82 8.88 9.71
N GLN A 55 -6.53 8.59 9.61
CA GLN A 55 -5.72 9.00 8.47
C GLN A 55 -6.16 8.31 7.18
N LEU A 56 -6.55 7.05 7.25
CA LEU A 56 -7.11 6.35 6.09
C LEU A 56 -8.43 6.98 5.65
N ALA A 57 -9.31 7.34 6.58
CA ALA A 57 -10.55 8.03 6.25
C ALA A 57 -10.29 9.38 5.58
N GLU A 58 -9.33 10.14 6.09
CA GLU A 58 -8.92 11.41 5.50
C GLU A 58 -8.34 11.22 4.09
N TYR A 59 -7.54 10.17 3.91
CA TYR A 59 -6.98 9.83 2.60
C TYR A 59 -8.10 9.55 1.57
N PHE A 60 -9.06 8.71 1.92
CA PHE A 60 -10.16 8.38 1.01
C PHE A 60 -11.09 9.56 0.76
N ALA A 61 -11.16 10.51 1.69
CA ALA A 61 -11.93 11.74 1.50
C ALA A 61 -11.20 12.79 0.63
N GLY A 62 -9.96 12.54 0.27
CA GLY A 62 -9.15 13.49 -0.50
C GLY A 62 -8.48 14.55 0.35
N ASP A 63 -8.52 14.41 1.69
CA ASP A 63 -8.02 15.42 2.63
C ASP A 63 -6.60 15.14 3.11
N ARG A 64 -6.03 14.02 2.73
CA ARG A 64 -4.69 13.59 3.17
C ARG A 64 -3.93 12.94 2.03
N GLN A 65 -2.67 13.32 1.86
CA GLN A 65 -1.80 12.78 0.80
C GLN A 65 -0.65 11.93 1.33
N SER A 66 -0.37 12.00 2.62
CA SER A 66 0.71 11.22 3.24
C SER A 66 0.29 10.76 4.63
N PHE A 67 0.97 9.73 5.12
CA PHE A 67 0.66 9.14 6.43
C PHE A 67 1.78 9.40 7.42
N GLN A 68 1.40 9.66 8.67
CA GLN A 68 2.33 9.82 9.79
C GLN A 68 2.01 8.74 10.81
N LEU A 69 2.56 7.56 10.60
CA LEU A 69 2.28 6.37 11.39
C LEU A 69 3.56 5.63 11.67
N ASP A 70 3.63 5.02 12.85
CA ASP A 70 4.71 4.12 13.20
C ASP A 70 4.47 2.77 12.54
N LEU A 71 5.44 2.28 11.78
CA LEU A 71 5.32 1.08 10.98
C LEU A 71 6.43 0.09 11.36
N SER A 72 6.07 -1.18 11.45
CA SER A 72 7.04 -2.25 11.71
C SER A 72 6.69 -3.50 10.90
N PRO A 73 6.82 -3.45 9.56
CA PRO A 73 6.55 -4.62 8.72
C PRO A 73 7.69 -5.64 8.86
N ARG A 74 7.35 -6.91 8.73
CA ARG A 74 8.36 -7.94 8.55
C ARG A 74 8.95 -7.82 7.16
N ALA A 75 10.29 -7.78 7.08
CA ALA A 75 10.97 -7.59 5.81
C ALA A 75 12.40 -8.10 5.85
N ASN A 76 12.86 -8.67 4.73
CA ASN A 76 14.28 -8.86 4.50
C ASN A 76 14.91 -7.55 4.03
N SER A 77 16.24 -7.53 3.85
CA SER A 77 16.95 -6.30 3.51
C SER A 77 16.56 -5.77 2.12
N PHE A 78 16.32 -6.65 1.16
CA PHE A 78 15.89 -6.25 -0.19
C PHE A 78 14.50 -5.61 -0.17
N GLN A 79 13.55 -6.24 0.52
CA GLN A 79 12.19 -5.69 0.66
C GLN A 79 12.22 -4.31 1.31
N ARG A 80 13.05 -4.12 2.34
CA ARG A 80 13.18 -2.81 3.00
C ARG A 80 13.66 -1.73 2.03
N LYS A 81 14.62 -2.06 1.17
CA LYS A 81 15.12 -1.13 0.16
C LYS A 81 14.02 -0.75 -0.84
N VAL A 82 13.29 -1.75 -1.33
CA VAL A 82 12.19 -1.51 -2.28
C VAL A 82 11.11 -0.66 -1.63
N TRP A 83 10.66 -1.04 -0.43
CA TRP A 83 9.58 -0.32 0.25
C TRP A 83 9.99 1.10 0.63
N ALA A 84 11.27 1.35 0.94
CA ALA A 84 11.76 2.71 1.16
C ALA A 84 11.62 3.55 -0.11
N LEU A 85 11.92 2.98 -1.28
CA LEU A 85 11.72 3.67 -2.55
C LEU A 85 10.24 3.95 -2.83
N LEU A 86 9.35 3.02 -2.46
CA LEU A 86 7.91 3.24 -2.61
C LEU A 86 7.43 4.46 -1.85
N THR A 87 7.91 4.62 -0.62
CA THR A 87 7.50 5.76 0.22
C THR A 87 7.97 7.10 -0.34
N GLU A 88 8.95 7.09 -1.23
CA GLU A 88 9.45 8.29 -1.89
C GLU A 88 8.64 8.68 -3.13
N ILE A 89 7.74 7.82 -3.61
CA ILE A 89 6.88 8.14 -4.76
C ILE A 89 5.80 9.13 -4.29
N PRO A 90 5.79 10.35 -4.80
CA PRO A 90 4.82 11.35 -4.34
C PRO A 90 3.38 10.97 -4.70
N TYR A 91 2.45 11.45 -3.91
CA TYR A 91 1.02 11.38 -4.21
C TYR A 91 0.76 11.94 -5.61
N GLY A 92 -0.03 11.22 -6.38
CA GLY A 92 -0.38 11.63 -7.75
C GLY A 92 0.66 11.28 -8.80
N GLN A 93 1.73 10.58 -8.42
CA GLN A 93 2.78 10.15 -9.34
C GLN A 93 2.90 8.64 -9.34
N THR A 94 3.53 8.11 -10.39
CA THR A 94 3.82 6.70 -10.52
C THR A 94 5.29 6.51 -10.91
N ARG A 95 5.79 5.29 -10.67
CA ARG A 95 7.09 4.84 -11.14
C ARG A 95 6.92 3.47 -11.76
N THR A 96 7.79 3.13 -12.71
CA THR A 96 7.81 1.78 -13.27
C THR A 96 8.71 0.88 -12.45
N TYR A 97 8.52 -0.44 -12.60
CA TYR A 97 9.42 -1.41 -11.96
C TYR A 97 10.88 -1.19 -12.41
N GLY A 98 11.07 -0.86 -13.68
CA GLY A 98 12.40 -0.56 -14.22
C GLY A 98 13.04 0.66 -13.58
N GLN A 99 12.26 1.71 -13.35
CA GLN A 99 12.78 2.92 -12.68
C GLN A 99 13.23 2.62 -11.25
N LEU A 100 12.49 1.78 -10.52
CA LEU A 100 12.89 1.38 -9.17
C LEU A 100 14.14 0.50 -9.21
N ALA A 101 14.23 -0.41 -10.18
CA ALA A 101 15.42 -1.25 -10.35
C ALA A 101 16.65 -0.39 -10.65
N ASP A 102 16.51 0.61 -11.53
CA ASP A 102 17.59 1.56 -11.84
C ASP A 102 18.03 2.32 -10.58
N ALA A 103 17.09 2.74 -9.75
CA ALA A 103 17.39 3.42 -8.48
C ALA A 103 18.18 2.53 -7.52
N LEU A 104 18.02 1.20 -7.62
CA LEU A 104 18.77 0.23 -6.83
C LEU A 104 20.14 -0.09 -7.47
N GLY A 105 20.44 0.49 -8.63
CA GLY A 105 21.72 0.34 -9.30
C GLY A 105 21.82 -0.83 -10.27
N ASP A 106 20.73 -1.56 -10.52
CA ASP A 106 20.74 -2.73 -11.42
C ASP A 106 19.39 -2.89 -12.11
N PRO A 107 19.28 -2.53 -13.42
CA PRO A 107 18.03 -2.69 -14.15
C PRO A 107 17.55 -4.14 -14.25
N GLY A 108 18.44 -5.11 -14.05
CA GLY A 108 18.08 -6.53 -14.02
C GLY A 108 17.22 -6.93 -12.82
N LEU A 109 17.07 -6.04 -11.83
CA LEU A 109 16.29 -6.31 -10.62
C LEU A 109 14.80 -6.06 -10.80
N ALA A 110 14.30 -5.69 -11.98
CA ALA A 110 12.89 -5.32 -12.17
C ALA A 110 11.91 -6.41 -11.70
N ARG A 111 12.21 -7.69 -11.96
CA ARG A 111 11.37 -8.80 -11.48
C ARG A 111 11.37 -8.93 -9.97
N ALA A 112 12.55 -8.83 -9.36
CA ALA A 112 12.69 -8.91 -7.91
C ALA A 112 11.98 -7.73 -7.24
N VAL A 113 12.07 -6.54 -7.84
CA VAL A 113 11.33 -5.36 -7.40
C VAL A 113 9.82 -5.62 -7.46
N GLY A 114 9.33 -6.20 -8.56
CA GLY A 114 7.92 -6.55 -8.69
C GLY A 114 7.45 -7.51 -7.60
N ALA A 115 8.24 -8.53 -7.30
CA ALA A 115 7.92 -9.48 -6.23
C ALA A 115 7.88 -8.79 -4.87
N ALA A 116 8.88 -7.97 -4.55
CA ALA A 116 8.94 -7.24 -3.28
C ALA A 116 7.77 -6.24 -3.16
N ASN A 117 7.42 -5.58 -4.26
CA ASN A 117 6.28 -4.68 -4.32
C ASN A 117 4.98 -5.41 -3.99
N GLY A 118 4.78 -6.59 -4.57
CA GLY A 118 3.58 -7.41 -4.32
C GLY A 118 3.51 -7.99 -2.92
N GLN A 119 4.63 -8.07 -2.21
CA GLN A 119 4.72 -8.60 -0.86
C GLN A 119 4.57 -7.52 0.23
N ASN A 120 4.39 -6.27 -0.17
CA ASN A 120 4.18 -5.17 0.79
C ASN A 120 2.95 -5.46 1.67
N PRO A 121 3.12 -5.59 3.01
CA PRO A 121 2.00 -5.85 3.90
C PRO A 121 1.21 -4.60 4.29
N LEU A 122 1.73 -3.41 3.98
CA LEU A 122 1.16 -2.12 4.42
C LEU A 122 0.52 -1.39 3.24
N SER A 123 -0.48 -2.02 2.62
CA SER A 123 -1.19 -1.44 1.47
C SER A 123 -1.64 -0.01 1.78
N ILE A 124 -1.61 0.84 0.79
CA ILE A 124 -1.99 2.26 0.85
C ILE A 124 -0.95 3.10 1.60
N VAL A 125 -0.61 2.73 2.83
CA VAL A 125 0.34 3.48 3.68
C VAL A 125 1.73 3.47 3.06
N VAL A 126 2.19 2.29 2.62
CA VAL A 126 3.37 2.15 1.75
C VAL A 126 2.82 1.98 0.33
N PRO A 127 3.00 2.96 -0.56
CA PRO A 127 2.18 3.07 -1.77
C PRO A 127 2.62 2.17 -2.91
N CYS A 128 2.53 0.85 -2.72
CA CYS A 128 2.85 -0.11 -3.77
C CYS A 128 1.91 0.00 -4.98
N HIS A 129 0.75 0.62 -4.83
CA HIS A 129 -0.16 0.90 -5.94
C HIS A 129 0.39 1.92 -6.94
N ARG A 130 1.42 2.69 -6.57
CA ARG A 130 2.04 3.71 -7.43
C ARG A 130 3.10 3.13 -8.36
N VAL A 131 3.27 1.82 -8.39
CA VAL A 131 4.20 1.14 -9.31
C VAL A 131 3.40 0.52 -10.45
N VAL A 132 3.80 0.83 -11.67
CA VAL A 132 3.11 0.42 -12.90
C VAL A 132 4.08 -0.22 -13.89
N GLY A 133 3.55 -0.85 -14.94
CA GLY A 133 4.37 -1.41 -16.00
C GLY A 133 5.06 -0.33 -16.84
N SER A 134 5.98 -0.74 -17.70
CA SER A 134 6.86 0.15 -18.47
C SER A 134 6.11 1.15 -19.37
N THR A 135 4.88 0.83 -19.76
CA THR A 135 4.04 1.71 -20.59
C THR A 135 2.93 2.39 -19.78
N GLY A 136 3.03 2.39 -18.46
CA GLY A 136 1.99 2.89 -17.58
C GLY A 136 0.85 1.90 -17.35
N ARG A 137 0.99 0.64 -17.77
CA ARG A 137 -0.03 -0.39 -17.61
C ARG A 137 -0.23 -0.74 -16.16
N LEU A 138 -1.49 -0.96 -15.78
CA LEU A 138 -1.80 -1.52 -14.47
C LEU A 138 -1.42 -3.00 -14.48
N THR A 139 -0.45 -3.35 -13.65
CA THR A 139 0.02 -4.72 -13.48
C THR A 139 0.09 -5.02 -12.01
N GLY A 140 -0.21 -6.24 -11.63
CA GLY A 140 -0.03 -6.79 -10.28
C GLY A 140 -0.35 -5.86 -9.12
N TYR A 141 -1.30 -6.25 -8.30
CA TYR A 141 -1.54 -5.60 -7.01
C TYR A 141 -2.14 -6.66 -6.08
N ALA A 142 -1.60 -6.75 -4.86
CA ALA A 142 -2.05 -7.77 -3.91
C ALA A 142 -3.53 -7.60 -3.56
N GLY A 143 -4.05 -6.38 -3.60
CA GLY A 143 -5.46 -6.09 -3.39
C GLY A 143 -6.33 -6.18 -4.65
N GLY A 144 -5.75 -6.53 -5.81
CA GLY A 144 -6.46 -6.64 -7.08
C GLY A 144 -6.40 -5.36 -7.91
N LEU A 145 -6.47 -5.52 -9.23
CA LEU A 145 -6.30 -4.39 -10.16
C LEU A 145 -7.40 -3.34 -10.06
N GLN A 146 -8.62 -3.74 -9.69
CA GLN A 146 -9.72 -2.78 -9.51
C GLN A 146 -9.42 -1.82 -8.36
N ARG A 147 -8.89 -2.33 -7.25
CA ARG A 147 -8.49 -1.47 -6.12
C ARG A 147 -7.31 -0.60 -6.48
N LYS A 148 -6.34 -1.14 -7.22
CA LYS A 148 -5.20 -0.36 -7.71
C LYS A 148 -5.68 0.81 -8.57
N ALA A 149 -6.56 0.55 -9.52
CA ALA A 149 -7.13 1.60 -10.37
C ALA A 149 -7.86 2.67 -9.56
N PHE A 150 -8.64 2.25 -8.57
CA PHE A 150 -9.35 3.18 -7.68
C PHE A 150 -8.39 4.11 -6.96
N LEU A 151 -7.32 3.54 -6.38
CA LEU A 151 -6.33 4.34 -5.63
C LEU A 151 -5.61 5.33 -6.53
N LEU A 152 -5.21 4.88 -7.73
CA LEU A 152 -4.55 5.77 -8.68
C LEU A 152 -5.47 6.88 -9.16
N ASP A 153 -6.74 6.58 -9.40
CA ASP A 153 -7.73 7.59 -9.78
C ASP A 153 -7.98 8.60 -8.66
N LEU A 154 -8.07 8.12 -7.43
CA LEU A 154 -8.23 8.99 -6.27
C LEU A 154 -7.08 9.97 -6.16
N GLU A 155 -5.86 9.52 -6.44
CA GLU A 155 -4.66 10.34 -6.33
C GLU A 155 -4.40 11.23 -7.55
N THR A 156 -5.14 11.02 -8.63
CA THR A 156 -4.94 11.79 -9.85
C THR A 156 -5.73 13.10 -9.77
N PRO A 157 -5.14 14.25 -10.10
CA PRO A 157 -5.87 15.52 -10.14
C PRO A 157 -7.09 15.43 -11.07
N ALA A 158 -8.15 16.15 -10.74
CA ALA A 158 -9.42 16.12 -11.49
C ALA A 158 -9.22 16.40 -12.98
N ASP A 159 -8.36 17.35 -13.33
CA ASP A 159 -8.05 17.70 -14.72
C ASP A 159 -7.46 16.52 -15.48
N ALA A 160 -6.51 15.81 -14.86
CA ALA A 160 -5.85 14.67 -15.47
C ALA A 160 -6.79 13.47 -15.55
N ARG A 161 -7.72 13.32 -14.59
CA ARG A 161 -8.76 12.28 -14.67
C ARG A 161 -9.68 12.50 -15.86
N SER A 162 -10.09 13.73 -16.09
CA SER A 162 -10.93 14.09 -17.24
C SER A 162 -10.21 13.79 -18.56
N ALA A 163 -8.92 14.11 -18.66
CA ALA A 163 -8.13 13.83 -19.84
C ALA A 163 -7.99 12.33 -20.12
N ARG A 164 -7.96 11.49 -19.07
CA ARG A 164 -7.84 10.03 -19.23
C ARG A 164 -9.12 9.38 -19.72
N LEU A 165 -10.26 10.01 -19.56
CA LEU A 165 -11.53 9.47 -20.01
C LEU A 165 -11.72 9.58 -21.54
N PHE A 166 -10.86 10.31 -22.18
CA PHE A 166 -10.86 10.52 -23.62
C PHE A 166 -9.56 10.01 -24.23
#